data_f8a2dea1399c81780e37f423a7d2933e
#
_entry.id   f8a2dea1399c81780e37f423a7d2933e
#
_cell.length_a   1.000
_cell.length_b   1.000
_cell.length_c   1.000
_cell.angle_alpha   90.00
_cell.angle_beta   90.00
_cell.angle_gamma   90.00
#
_symmetry.space_group_name_H-M   'P 1'
#
loop_
_entity.id
_entity.type
_entity.pdbx_description
1 polymer ?
#
loop_
_entity_poly.entity_id
_entity_poly.type
_entity_poly.pdbx_seq_one_letter_code
_entity_poly.pdbx_strand_id
1 'polypeptide(L)'
;MLEDFAGKGRTMISASMAYNLLSGNMKQSLDRVASQATVKRDAEYYKDNINNVKDVDDFLGDYRLYSYAMKAYGLEDMTYAKAFMKKVLESDLTDANSFANKLSDSRYKEFAAAFNFNTPAADAQSDAQEDDLIGLYTQSFADEGKNAAA
;
A
#
# COMPACT_ATOMS: atom_id res chain seq x y z
N MET A 1 -16.59 -30.25 -17.01
CA MET A 1 -16.72 -29.70 -17.28
C MET A 1 -16.85 -29.07 -17.40
N LEU A 2 -16.01 -29.21 -17.69
CA LEU A 2 -16.05 -28.54 -18.18
C LEU A 2 -16.69 -28.24 -18.66
N GLU A 3 -16.70 -28.77 -19.01
CA GLU A 3 -17.18 -28.52 -19.76
C GLU A 3 -17.89 -28.05 -19.74
N ASP A 4 -17.91 -28.25 -19.81
CA ASP A 4 -18.42 -27.74 -20.04
C ASP A 4 -18.55 -26.89 -19.64
N PHE A 5 -17.87 -26.75 -19.52
CA PHE A 5 -17.84 -25.91 -19.40
C PHE A 5 -18.52 -25.28 -19.54
N ALA A 6 -18.50 -25.58 -19.75
CA ALA A 6 -18.95 -25.30 -20.19
C ALA A 6 -19.61 -25.20 -20.61
N GLY A 7 -19.80 -25.46 -20.90
CA GLY A 7 -20.27 -25.62 -21.46
C GLY A 7 -20.47 -25.50 -22.07
N LYS A 8 -20.73 -25.65 -22.43
CA LYS A 8 -20.50 -25.38 -23.26
C LYS A 8 -20.42 -24.43 -23.78
N GLY A 9 -21.12 -24.05 -24.14
CA GLY A 9 -20.81 -22.92 -24.98
C GLY A 9 -19.39 -22.50 -24.94
N ARG A 10 -18.71 -23.17 -25.38
CA ARG A 10 -17.32 -22.98 -25.26
C ARG A 10 -16.64 -22.66 -26.50
N THR A 11 -15.57 -21.98 -26.39
CA THR A 11 -14.66 -21.76 -27.47
C THR A 11 -14.23 -23.05 -28.09
N MET A 12 -14.17 -23.08 -29.38
CA MET A 12 -13.90 -24.30 -30.13
C MET A 12 -12.47 -24.38 -30.63
N ILE A 13 -11.52 -23.99 -29.82
CA ILE A 13 -10.10 -24.17 -30.12
C ILE A 13 -9.68 -25.56 -29.72
N SER A 14 -8.55 -26.04 -30.28
CA SER A 14 -8.06 -27.37 -29.97
C SER A 14 -7.78 -27.51 -28.48
N ALA A 15 -7.89 -28.72 -27.94
CA ALA A 15 -7.68 -29.00 -26.53
C ALA A 15 -6.28 -28.60 -26.08
N SER A 16 -5.24 -28.88 -26.85
CA SER A 16 -3.88 -28.52 -26.44
C SER A 16 -3.63 -27.01 -26.52
N MET A 17 -4.20 -26.36 -27.54
CA MET A 17 -4.10 -24.90 -27.60
C MET A 17 -4.87 -24.25 -26.47
N ALA A 18 -6.06 -24.72 -26.16
CA ALA A 18 -6.84 -24.23 -25.03
C ALA A 18 -6.10 -24.43 -23.73
N TYR A 19 -5.48 -25.57 -23.55
CA TYR A 19 -4.71 -25.85 -22.32
C TYR A 19 -3.52 -24.90 -22.18
N ASN A 20 -2.78 -24.67 -23.27
CA ASN A 20 -1.62 -23.77 -23.21
C ASN A 20 -2.02 -22.33 -22.95
N LEU A 21 -3.08 -21.87 -23.58
CA LEU A 21 -3.59 -20.52 -23.32
C LEU A 21 -4.12 -20.38 -21.91
N LEU A 22 -4.89 -21.35 -21.44
CA LEU A 22 -5.47 -21.30 -20.11
C LEU A 22 -4.43 -21.46 -19.03
N SER A 23 -3.38 -22.27 -19.22
CA SER A 23 -2.34 -22.38 -18.19
C SER A 23 -1.57 -21.08 -18.00
N GLY A 24 -1.21 -20.39 -19.09
CA GLY A 24 -0.57 -19.08 -18.99
C GLY A 24 -1.49 -18.04 -18.39
N ASN A 25 -2.73 -17.99 -18.87
CA ASN A 25 -3.72 -17.04 -18.37
C ASN A 25 -4.15 -17.34 -16.93
N MET A 26 -4.24 -18.63 -16.60
CA MET A 26 -4.61 -19.06 -15.26
C MET A 26 -3.54 -18.65 -14.25
N LYS A 27 -2.28 -18.79 -14.59
CA LYS A 27 -1.20 -18.37 -13.71
C LYS A 27 -1.29 -16.86 -13.44
N GLN A 28 -1.48 -16.06 -14.48
CA GLN A 28 -1.64 -14.61 -14.33
C GLN A 28 -2.88 -14.28 -13.50
N SER A 29 -3.99 -15.00 -13.73
CA SER A 29 -5.21 -14.77 -12.96
C SER A 29 -5.07 -15.16 -11.50
N LEU A 30 -4.39 -16.26 -11.21
CA LEU A 30 -4.14 -16.70 -9.84
C LEU A 30 -3.21 -15.75 -9.13
N ASP A 31 -2.17 -15.27 -9.79
CA ASP A 31 -1.25 -14.28 -9.23
C ASP A 31 -1.99 -12.98 -8.92
N ARG A 32 -2.87 -12.56 -9.82
CA ARG A 32 -3.69 -11.35 -9.63
C ARG A 32 -4.65 -11.51 -8.45
N VAL A 33 -5.33 -12.64 -8.34
CA VAL A 33 -6.24 -12.91 -7.24
C VAL A 33 -5.49 -12.95 -5.91
N ALA A 34 -4.34 -13.61 -5.88
CA ALA A 34 -3.50 -13.65 -4.69
C ALA A 34 -3.02 -12.26 -4.30
N SER A 35 -2.61 -11.47 -5.28
CA SER A 35 -2.19 -10.08 -5.04
C SER A 35 -3.33 -9.23 -4.52
N GLN A 36 -4.52 -9.37 -5.09
CA GLN A 36 -5.70 -8.63 -4.64
C GLN A 36 -6.09 -9.03 -3.22
N ALA A 37 -6.04 -10.31 -2.90
CA ALA A 37 -6.34 -10.80 -1.55
C ALA A 37 -5.34 -10.26 -0.53
N THR A 38 -4.07 -10.21 -0.90
CA THR A 38 -3.01 -9.66 -0.05
C THR A 38 -3.21 -8.17 0.17
N VAL A 39 -3.47 -7.43 -0.91
CA VAL A 39 -3.72 -5.99 -0.84
C VAL A 39 -4.92 -5.69 0.05
N LYS A 40 -5.98 -6.46 -0.09
CA LYS A 40 -7.17 -6.29 0.73
C LYS A 40 -6.89 -6.55 2.20
N ARG A 41 -6.17 -7.62 2.52
CA ARG A 41 -5.82 -7.95 3.90
C ARG A 41 -4.95 -6.88 4.53
N ASP A 42 -3.98 -6.37 3.77
CA ASP A 42 -3.08 -5.34 4.27
C ASP A 42 -3.84 -4.03 4.52
N ALA A 43 -4.77 -3.68 3.63
CA ALA A 43 -5.61 -2.51 3.81
C ALA A 43 -6.51 -2.65 5.05
N GLU A 44 -7.09 -3.83 5.24
CA GLU A 44 -7.93 -4.11 6.42
C GLU A 44 -7.12 -4.03 7.71
N TYR A 45 -5.91 -4.62 7.71
CA TYR A 45 -5.02 -4.53 8.87
C TYR A 45 -4.71 -3.06 9.18
N TYR A 46 -4.37 -2.29 8.17
CA TYR A 46 -4.03 -0.89 8.34
C TYR A 46 -5.21 -0.11 8.95
N LYS A 47 -6.40 -0.26 8.39
CA LYS A 47 -7.59 0.42 8.89
C LYS A 47 -7.91 0.02 10.33
N ASP A 48 -7.79 -1.27 10.63
CA ASP A 48 -8.16 -1.79 11.95
C ASP A 48 -7.18 -1.36 13.04
N ASN A 49 -5.94 -1.05 12.68
CA ASN A 49 -4.88 -0.87 13.67
C ASN A 49 -4.27 0.54 13.72
N ILE A 50 -4.44 1.36 12.69
CA ILE A 50 -3.75 2.66 12.66
C ILE A 50 -4.15 3.55 13.85
N ASN A 51 -5.39 3.53 14.26
CA ASN A 51 -5.84 4.39 15.35
C ASN A 51 -5.64 3.78 16.74
N ASN A 52 -5.02 2.58 16.81
CA ASN A 52 -4.49 2.04 18.07
C ASN A 52 -3.12 2.64 18.39
N VAL A 53 -2.49 3.27 17.42
CA VAL A 53 -1.21 3.96 17.57
C VAL A 53 -1.44 5.28 18.29
N LYS A 54 -0.67 5.54 19.34
CA LYS A 54 -0.83 6.74 20.16
C LYS A 54 0.20 7.81 19.83
N ASP A 55 1.36 7.41 19.38
CA ASP A 55 2.46 8.34 19.07
C ASP A 55 3.32 7.76 17.93
N VAL A 56 4.32 8.54 17.56
CA VAL A 56 5.22 8.15 16.47
C VAL A 56 5.97 6.86 16.82
N ASP A 57 6.38 6.67 18.05
CA ASP A 57 7.12 5.49 18.46
C ASP A 57 6.27 4.22 18.33
N ASP A 58 5.00 4.29 18.71
CA ASP A 58 4.07 3.18 18.50
C ASP A 58 3.94 2.82 17.03
N PHE A 59 3.85 3.84 16.17
CA PHE A 59 3.74 3.66 14.72
C PHE A 59 4.97 2.98 14.15
N LEU A 60 6.15 3.47 14.52
CA LEU A 60 7.41 2.90 14.05
C LEU A 60 7.64 1.49 14.59
N GLY A 61 7.03 1.19 15.74
CA GLY A 61 7.11 -0.14 16.36
C GLY A 61 6.22 -1.19 15.71
N ASP A 62 5.21 -0.77 14.96
CA ASP A 62 4.37 -1.70 14.19
C ASP A 62 4.86 -1.73 12.74
N TYR A 63 5.67 -2.72 12.42
CA TYR A 63 6.30 -2.79 11.10
C TYR A 63 5.27 -2.89 9.97
N ARG A 64 4.17 -3.58 10.18
CA ARG A 64 3.14 -3.71 9.14
C ARG A 64 2.51 -2.37 8.81
N LEU A 65 2.18 -1.56 9.83
CA LEU A 65 1.63 -0.23 9.61
C LEU A 65 2.66 0.68 8.96
N TYR A 66 3.86 0.68 9.51
CA TYR A 66 4.93 1.56 9.07
C TYR A 66 5.33 1.27 7.62
N SER A 67 5.62 0.02 7.30
CA SER A 67 6.04 -0.35 5.95
C SER A 67 4.93 -0.13 4.93
N TYR A 68 3.68 -0.35 5.31
CA TYR A 68 2.53 -0.08 4.46
C TYR A 68 2.46 1.40 4.08
N ALA A 69 2.56 2.27 5.07
CA ALA A 69 2.52 3.71 4.85
C ALA A 69 3.72 4.20 4.04
N MET A 70 4.91 3.68 4.32
CA MET A 70 6.11 4.05 3.57
C MET A 70 5.98 3.69 2.10
N LYS A 71 5.46 2.52 1.81
CA LYS A 71 5.24 2.10 0.42
C LYS A 71 4.22 3.00 -0.28
N ALA A 72 3.16 3.38 0.42
CA ALA A 72 2.13 4.27 -0.14
C ALA A 72 2.72 5.58 -0.66
N TYR A 73 3.74 6.10 0.02
CA TYR A 73 4.37 7.37 -0.34
C TYR A 73 5.67 7.19 -1.14
N GLY A 74 5.97 5.96 -1.58
CA GLY A 74 7.16 5.70 -2.37
C GLY A 74 8.45 5.83 -1.58
N LEU A 75 8.39 5.64 -0.27
CA LEU A 75 9.52 5.78 0.64
C LEU A 75 10.02 4.43 1.18
N GLU A 76 9.63 3.34 0.56
CA GLU A 76 9.96 2.00 1.10
C GLU A 76 11.46 1.77 1.25
N ASP A 77 12.28 2.39 0.42
CA ASP A 77 13.74 2.31 0.51
C ASP A 77 14.28 2.95 1.79
N MET A 78 13.49 3.78 2.45
CA MET A 78 13.87 4.48 3.68
C MET A 78 13.26 3.84 4.93
N THR A 79 12.60 2.69 4.79
CA THR A 79 11.94 2.02 5.93
C THR A 79 12.94 1.68 7.04
N TYR A 80 14.19 1.37 6.71
CA TYR A 80 15.22 1.09 7.70
C TYR A 80 15.60 2.30 8.55
N ALA A 81 15.39 3.51 8.03
CA ALA A 81 15.88 4.74 8.64
C ALA A 81 14.87 5.30 9.66
N LYS A 82 14.58 4.53 10.70
CA LYS A 82 13.53 4.87 11.67
C LYS A 82 13.80 6.17 12.40
N ALA A 83 15.04 6.44 12.79
CA ALA A 83 15.38 7.69 13.49
C ALA A 83 15.15 8.91 12.60
N PHE A 84 15.48 8.80 11.32
CA PHE A 84 15.22 9.85 10.34
C PHE A 84 13.71 10.05 10.17
N MET A 85 12.97 8.96 9.99
CA MET A 85 11.54 9.03 9.78
C MET A 85 10.80 9.53 11.02
N LYS A 86 11.32 9.26 12.22
CA LYS A 86 10.78 9.82 13.45
C LYS A 86 10.85 11.35 13.42
N LYS A 87 11.99 11.90 13.01
CA LYS A 87 12.15 13.35 12.89
C LYS A 87 11.18 13.94 11.87
N VAL A 88 10.99 13.22 10.76
CA VAL A 88 10.02 13.65 9.74
C VAL A 88 8.61 13.71 10.32
N LEU A 89 8.18 12.63 10.97
CA LEU A 89 6.82 12.53 11.51
C LEU A 89 6.55 13.47 12.67
N GLU A 90 7.59 13.84 13.43
CA GLU A 90 7.47 14.77 14.55
C GLU A 90 7.60 16.23 14.14
N SER A 91 7.85 16.50 12.85
CA SER A 91 8.01 17.87 12.37
C SER A 91 6.70 18.64 12.42
N ASP A 92 6.80 19.89 12.87
CA ASP A 92 5.70 20.85 12.80
C ASP A 92 5.69 21.46 11.40
N LEU A 93 4.76 21.03 10.57
CA LEU A 93 4.72 21.47 9.17
C LEU A 93 4.29 22.93 8.99
N THR A 94 3.79 23.55 10.04
CA THR A 94 3.51 25.00 10.04
C THR A 94 4.77 25.85 10.22
N ASP A 95 5.87 25.22 10.66
CA ASP A 95 7.15 25.87 10.83
C ASP A 95 8.03 25.59 9.60
N ALA A 96 8.32 26.63 8.84
CA ALA A 96 9.14 26.53 7.63
C ALA A 96 10.54 25.97 7.91
N ASN A 97 11.01 26.08 9.13
CA ASN A 97 12.33 25.60 9.55
C ASN A 97 12.30 24.20 10.15
N SER A 98 11.15 23.53 10.17
CA SER A 98 11.07 22.17 10.69
C SER A 98 11.84 21.20 9.81
N PHE A 99 12.21 20.06 10.38
CA PHE A 99 13.04 19.07 9.70
C PHE A 99 12.45 18.64 8.37
N ALA A 100 11.18 18.26 8.35
CA ALA A 100 10.53 17.79 7.14
C ALA A 100 10.43 18.88 6.06
N ASN A 101 10.18 20.12 6.48
CA ASN A 101 10.04 21.24 5.53
C ASN A 101 11.38 21.64 4.89
N LYS A 102 12.49 21.30 5.54
CA LYS A 102 13.81 21.61 4.98
C LYS A 102 14.31 20.57 3.99
N LEU A 103 13.67 19.41 3.92
CA LEU A 103 14.08 18.36 3.01
C LEU A 103 13.69 18.72 1.59
N SER A 104 14.59 18.48 0.64
CA SER A 104 14.34 18.79 -0.77
C SER A 104 13.32 17.86 -1.42
N ASP A 105 13.21 16.63 -0.92
CA ASP A 105 12.24 15.65 -1.42
C ASP A 105 10.89 15.87 -0.73
N SER A 106 9.91 16.32 -1.50
CA SER A 106 8.58 16.66 -0.97
C SER A 106 7.80 15.48 -0.42
N ARG A 107 8.20 14.24 -0.76
CA ARG A 107 7.51 13.05 -0.26
C ARG A 107 7.54 12.95 1.25
N TYR A 108 8.61 13.39 1.88
CA TYR A 108 8.72 13.37 3.35
C TYR A 108 7.70 14.30 4.00
N LYS A 109 7.55 15.49 3.44
CA LYS A 109 6.57 16.46 3.94
C LYS A 109 5.15 15.94 3.74
N GLU A 110 4.88 15.39 2.57
CA GLU A 110 3.57 14.79 2.28
C GLU A 110 3.26 13.64 3.22
N PHE A 111 4.26 12.82 3.49
CA PHE A 111 4.12 11.71 4.42
C PHE A 111 3.78 12.19 5.82
N ALA A 112 4.50 13.19 6.31
CA ALA A 112 4.23 13.77 7.63
C ALA A 112 2.84 14.39 7.70
N ALA A 113 2.38 15.04 6.62
CA ALA A 113 1.06 15.65 6.56
C ALA A 113 -0.08 14.63 6.57
N ALA A 114 0.21 13.39 6.26
CA ALA A 114 -0.80 12.34 6.23
C ALA A 114 -1.22 11.86 7.62
N PHE A 115 -0.53 12.31 8.68
CA PHE A 115 -0.78 11.87 10.05
C PHE A 115 -1.03 13.05 10.96
N ASN A 116 -1.66 12.76 12.10
CA ASN A 116 -2.03 13.79 13.09
C ASN A 116 -1.23 13.67 14.38
N PHE A 117 0.00 13.14 14.31
CA PHE A 117 0.82 12.91 15.52
C PHE A 117 1.12 14.18 16.32
N ASN A 118 1.11 15.34 15.66
CA ASN A 118 1.36 16.61 16.33
C ASN A 118 0.09 17.32 16.80
N THR A 119 -1.07 16.65 16.65
CA THR A 119 -2.35 17.20 17.10
C THR A 119 -2.79 16.47 18.37
N PRO A 120 -2.77 17.12 19.54
CA PRO A 120 -3.15 16.45 20.78
C PRO A 120 -4.57 15.89 20.72
N ALA A 121 -4.74 14.68 21.25
CA ALA A 121 -6.03 13.99 21.37
C ALA A 121 -6.70 13.65 20.03
N ALA A 122 -6.02 13.84 18.91
CA ALA A 122 -6.53 13.40 17.63
C ALA A 122 -6.13 11.95 17.37
N ASP A 123 -6.94 11.23 16.60
CA ASP A 123 -6.53 9.94 16.07
C ASP A 123 -5.31 10.09 15.15
N ALA A 124 -4.50 9.05 15.04
CA ALA A 124 -3.32 9.08 14.19
C ALA A 124 -3.68 9.49 12.77
N GLN A 125 -4.81 9.03 12.27
CA GLN A 125 -5.35 9.46 10.99
C GLN A 125 -6.87 9.57 11.07
N SER A 126 -7.41 10.56 10.35
CA SER A 126 -8.85 10.63 10.09
C SER A 126 -9.22 9.59 9.03
N ASP A 127 -10.53 9.33 8.88
CA ASP A 127 -11.01 8.41 7.83
C ASP A 127 -10.56 8.85 6.44
N ALA A 128 -10.58 10.14 6.16
CA ALA A 128 -10.15 10.68 4.87
C ALA A 128 -8.65 10.44 4.64
N GLN A 129 -7.84 10.65 5.67
CA GLN A 129 -6.39 10.39 5.60
C GLN A 129 -6.10 8.91 5.39
N GLU A 130 -6.84 8.02 6.06
CA GLU A 130 -6.71 6.57 5.86
C GLU A 130 -7.05 6.19 4.42
N ASP A 131 -8.16 6.68 3.90
CA ASP A 131 -8.60 6.37 2.55
C ASP A 131 -7.60 6.87 1.50
N ASP A 132 -7.05 8.05 1.69
CA ASP A 132 -6.04 8.61 0.79
C ASP A 132 -4.78 7.75 0.78
N LEU A 133 -4.32 7.34 1.95
CA LEU A 133 -3.11 6.53 2.07
C LEU A 133 -3.32 5.14 1.45
N ILE A 134 -4.45 4.52 1.71
CA ILE A 134 -4.80 3.21 1.14
C ILE A 134 -4.90 3.31 -0.38
N GLY A 135 -5.45 4.40 -0.89
CA GLY A 135 -5.50 4.65 -2.32
C GLY A 135 -4.12 4.73 -2.95
N LEU A 136 -3.19 5.43 -2.30
CA LEU A 136 -1.81 5.54 -2.76
C LEU A 136 -1.09 4.18 -2.73
N TYR A 137 -1.30 3.41 -1.68
CA TYR A 137 -0.73 2.07 -1.59
C TYR A 137 -1.23 1.17 -2.72
N THR A 138 -2.52 1.18 -2.95
CA THR A 138 -3.14 0.36 -3.98
C THR A 138 -2.61 0.76 -5.37
N GLN A 139 -2.45 2.05 -5.62
CA GLN A 139 -1.89 2.56 -6.87
C GLN A 139 -0.43 2.13 -7.03
N SER A 140 0.35 2.23 -5.99
CA SER A 140 1.74 1.79 -5.99
C SER A 140 1.87 0.31 -6.33
N PHE A 141 0.99 -0.50 -5.75
CA PHE A 141 0.96 -1.94 -6.01
C PHE A 141 0.57 -2.24 -7.46
N ALA A 142 -0.41 -1.53 -8.00
CA ALA A 142 -0.84 -1.67 -9.38
C ALA A 142 0.28 -1.29 -10.35
N ASP A 143 1.02 -0.24 -10.04
CA ASP A 143 2.15 0.22 -10.86
C ASP A 143 3.27 -0.81 -10.86
N GLU A 144 3.55 -1.44 -9.74
CA GLU A 144 4.52 -2.55 -9.68
C GLU A 144 4.07 -3.72 -10.53
N GLY A 145 2.79 -4.05 -10.47
CA GLY A 145 2.23 -5.11 -11.29
C GLY A 145 2.37 -4.84 -12.79
N LYS A 146 2.14 -3.61 -13.20
CA LYS A 146 2.34 -3.19 -14.59
C LYS A 146 3.80 -3.30 -15.00
N ASN A 147 4.70 -2.86 -14.14
CA ASN A 147 6.13 -2.94 -14.41
C ASN A 147 6.59 -4.39 -14.51
N ALA A 148 6.09 -5.23 -13.65
CA ALA A 148 6.40 -6.66 -13.69
C ALA A 148 5.85 -7.34 -14.94
N ALA A 149 4.73 -6.87 -15.46
CA ALA A 149 4.11 -7.41 -16.66
C ALA A 149 4.77 -6.90 -17.95
N ALA A 150 5.45 -5.80 -17.87
CA ALA A 150 6.16 -5.25 -19.01
C ALA A 150 7.48 -5.97 -19.21
#